data_c8c4fa93c16d598df41629b44303b414
#
_entry.id   c8c4fa93c16d598df41629b44303b414
#
_cell.length_a   1.000
_cell.length_b   1.000
_cell.length_c   1.000
_cell.angle_alpha   90.00
_cell.angle_beta   90.00
_cell.angle_gamma   90.00
#
_symmetry.space_group_name_H-M   'P 1'
#
loop_
_entity.id
_entity.type
_entity.pdbx_description
1 polymer ?
#
loop_
_entity_poly.entity_id
_entity_poly.type
_entity_poly.pdbx_seq_one_letter_code
_entity_poly.pdbx_strand_id
1 'polypeptide(L)'
;MNLDKEKQRWSEMKKEFKDSGINLRRFSATRDSVGAYGLIQTFIAVIKEAKEKKLKHVLILEDDVHLTKGWSERWKKISTWLHANPTAWDVYSGGAWGIFMPHEIAKIDDISLYDPLVSLCGHWLYVNSSCYTSLINFLNSIKEYVKIPIVGDLFALDNCLCMYKTLVSYPFIAYQKNTVSTIKNYYKKDNMQTFKNAEKSLGKTRKKVKN
;
A
#
# COMPACT_ATOMS: atom_id res chain seq x y z
N MET A 1 -2.12 9.40 -4.91
CA MET A 1 -1.81 10.63 -4.15
C MET A 1 -0.55 11.25 -4.73
N ASN A 2 -0.53 12.58 -4.95
CA ASN A 2 0.63 13.26 -5.56
C ASN A 2 0.65 14.72 -5.12
N LEU A 3 1.83 15.23 -4.71
CA LEU A 3 2.01 16.65 -4.38
C LEU A 3 1.90 17.51 -5.65
N ASP A 4 1.32 18.71 -5.54
CA ASP A 4 1.05 19.59 -6.71
C ASP A 4 2.32 20.02 -7.46
N LYS A 5 3.44 20.12 -6.74
CA LYS A 5 4.74 20.43 -7.31
C LYS A 5 5.38 19.27 -8.09
N GLU A 6 4.98 18.02 -7.81
CA GLU A 6 5.57 16.81 -8.39
C GLU A 6 4.90 16.41 -9.72
N LYS A 7 4.84 17.35 -10.67
CA LYS A 7 4.19 17.18 -11.99
C LYS A 7 4.84 16.07 -12.83
N GLN A 8 6.16 15.91 -12.73
CA GLN A 8 6.89 14.86 -13.43
C GLN A 8 6.46 13.48 -12.95
N ARG A 9 6.42 13.24 -11.62
CA ARG A 9 5.99 11.97 -11.02
C ARG A 9 4.56 11.62 -11.44
N TRP A 10 3.65 12.62 -11.49
CA TRP A 10 2.30 12.40 -12.03
C TRP A 10 2.30 11.99 -13.50
N SER A 11 3.16 12.62 -14.33
CA SER A 11 3.31 12.24 -15.74
C SER A 11 3.82 10.80 -15.91
N GLU A 12 4.78 10.38 -15.07
CA GLU A 12 5.32 9.02 -15.03
C GLU A 12 4.24 8.02 -14.62
N MET A 13 3.42 8.32 -13.60
CA MET A 13 2.28 7.49 -13.21
C MET A 13 1.29 7.30 -14.35
N LYS A 14 0.95 8.35 -15.10
CA LYS A 14 0.08 8.23 -16.27
C LYS A 14 0.67 7.32 -17.35
N LYS A 15 1.98 7.36 -17.56
CA LYS A 15 2.66 6.46 -18.50
C LYS A 15 2.65 5.01 -18.02
N GLU A 16 2.95 4.79 -16.74
CA GLU A 16 2.97 3.46 -16.10
C GLU A 16 1.60 2.76 -16.22
N PHE A 17 0.52 3.52 -16.10
CA PHE A 17 -0.85 3.00 -16.09
C PHE A 17 -1.59 3.16 -17.42
N LYS A 18 -0.94 3.61 -18.51
CA LYS A 18 -1.59 3.96 -19.78
C LYS A 18 -2.49 2.85 -20.33
N ASP A 19 -2.01 1.62 -20.32
CA ASP A 19 -2.71 0.46 -20.89
C ASP A 19 -3.20 -0.52 -19.81
N SER A 20 -3.36 -0.01 -18.59
CA SER A 20 -3.66 -0.83 -17.42
C SER A 20 -5.14 -1.17 -17.23
N GLY A 21 -6.05 -0.47 -17.92
CA GLY A 21 -7.49 -0.50 -17.63
C GLY A 21 -7.90 0.21 -16.34
N ILE A 22 -6.94 0.76 -15.57
CA ILE A 22 -7.21 1.55 -14.36
C ILE A 22 -7.29 3.02 -14.74
N ASN A 23 -8.46 3.63 -14.50
CA ASN A 23 -8.65 5.06 -14.69
C ASN A 23 -8.08 5.82 -13.48
N LEU A 24 -6.91 6.43 -13.63
CA LEU A 24 -6.25 7.18 -12.57
C LEU A 24 -6.92 8.54 -12.35
N ARG A 25 -7.37 8.79 -11.13
CA ARG A 25 -7.75 10.11 -10.66
C ARG A 25 -6.65 10.69 -9.78
N ARG A 26 -6.13 11.86 -10.12
CA ARG A 26 -5.17 12.56 -9.27
C ARG A 26 -5.87 13.08 -8.02
N PHE A 27 -5.27 12.82 -6.86
CA PHE A 27 -5.63 13.40 -5.58
C PHE A 27 -4.48 14.28 -5.09
N SER A 28 -4.72 15.59 -4.91
CA SER A 28 -3.71 16.53 -4.40
C SER A 28 -3.34 16.16 -2.96
N ALA A 29 -2.07 15.83 -2.75
CA ALA A 29 -1.58 15.47 -1.43
C ALA A 29 -1.38 16.73 -0.56
N THR A 30 -1.71 16.62 0.71
CA THR A 30 -1.47 17.66 1.72
C THR A 30 0.04 17.83 1.92
N ARG A 31 0.53 19.06 1.72
CA ARG A 31 1.90 19.41 2.04
C ARG A 31 2.00 19.80 3.51
N ASP A 32 2.97 19.22 4.22
CA ASP A 32 3.31 19.59 5.58
C ASP A 32 4.84 19.60 5.74
N SER A 33 5.35 20.34 6.74
CA SER A 33 6.77 20.32 7.11
C SER A 33 7.22 18.93 7.57
N VAL A 34 6.29 18.17 8.18
CA VAL A 34 6.46 16.77 8.51
C VAL A 34 5.73 15.93 7.47
N GLY A 35 6.47 15.38 6.50
CA GLY A 35 5.90 14.67 5.35
C GLY A 35 4.99 13.50 5.75
N ALA A 36 5.31 12.76 6.81
CA ALA A 36 4.48 11.68 7.33
C ALA A 36 3.10 12.17 7.80
N TYR A 37 3.02 13.34 8.41
CA TYR A 37 1.75 13.97 8.80
C TYR A 37 0.91 14.34 7.58
N GLY A 38 1.53 14.98 6.57
CA GLY A 38 0.87 15.31 5.30
C GLY A 38 0.34 14.05 4.58
N LEU A 39 1.09 12.94 4.61
CA LEU A 39 0.67 11.66 4.06
C LEU A 39 -0.58 11.13 4.76
N ILE A 40 -0.57 11.07 6.11
CA ILE A 40 -1.72 10.60 6.90
C ILE A 40 -2.95 11.47 6.65
N GLN A 41 -2.80 12.80 6.63
CA GLN A 41 -3.90 13.71 6.33
C GLN A 41 -4.49 13.46 4.94
N THR A 42 -3.62 13.27 3.93
CA THR A 42 -4.05 12.95 2.57
C THR A 42 -4.81 11.63 2.53
N PHE A 43 -4.29 10.60 3.21
CA PHE A 43 -4.93 9.29 3.27
C PHE A 43 -6.31 9.36 3.92
N ILE A 44 -6.43 10.06 5.06
CA ILE A 44 -7.72 10.31 5.72
C ILE A 44 -8.70 10.99 4.77
N ALA A 45 -8.26 12.01 4.01
CA ALA A 45 -9.12 12.73 3.07
C ALA A 45 -9.63 11.83 1.95
N VAL A 46 -8.76 10.96 1.39
CA VAL A 46 -9.14 9.98 0.37
C VAL A 46 -10.17 9.00 0.90
N ILE A 47 -9.97 8.45 2.12
CA ILE A 47 -10.91 7.50 2.72
C ILE A 47 -12.24 8.17 3.07
N LYS A 48 -12.23 9.42 3.55
CA LYS A 48 -13.47 10.19 3.79
C LYS A 48 -14.27 10.36 2.51
N GLU A 49 -13.62 10.77 1.42
CA GLU A 49 -14.29 10.91 0.11
C GLU A 49 -14.83 9.57 -0.39
N ALA A 50 -14.08 8.47 -0.24
CA ALA A 50 -14.56 7.14 -0.61
C ALA A 50 -15.80 6.74 0.20
N LYS A 51 -15.81 7.03 1.50
CA LYS A 51 -16.94 6.79 2.40
C LYS A 51 -18.18 7.61 2.01
N GLU A 52 -18.02 8.92 1.76
CA GLU A 52 -19.09 9.82 1.33
C GLU A 52 -19.72 9.37 0.01
N LYS A 53 -18.89 8.91 -0.92
CA LYS A 53 -19.31 8.33 -2.20
C LYS A 53 -19.86 6.89 -2.09
N LYS A 54 -19.90 6.31 -0.89
CA LYS A 54 -20.36 4.95 -0.62
C LYS A 54 -19.63 3.89 -1.46
N LEU A 55 -18.36 4.11 -1.76
CA LEU A 55 -17.55 3.14 -2.48
C LEU A 55 -17.29 1.92 -1.60
N LYS A 56 -17.52 0.72 -2.14
CA LYS A 56 -17.23 -0.54 -1.43
C LYS A 56 -15.74 -0.72 -1.17
N HIS A 57 -14.91 -0.21 -2.08
CA HIS A 57 -13.45 -0.29 -2.00
C HIS A 57 -12.83 0.96 -2.65
N VAL A 58 -11.63 1.31 -2.24
CA VAL A 58 -10.83 2.35 -2.90
C VAL A 58 -9.40 1.88 -3.11
N LEU A 59 -8.87 2.03 -4.33
CA LEU A 59 -7.47 1.83 -4.63
C LEU A 59 -6.72 3.16 -4.47
N ILE A 60 -5.75 3.19 -3.57
CA ILE A 60 -4.91 4.34 -3.28
C ILE A 60 -3.50 4.03 -3.74
N LEU A 61 -2.96 4.89 -4.59
CA LEU A 61 -1.61 4.76 -5.15
C LEU A 61 -0.77 5.97 -4.77
N GLU A 62 0.49 5.75 -4.39
CA GLU A 62 1.50 6.80 -4.34
C GLU A 62 2.08 7.02 -5.74
N ASP A 63 2.72 8.14 -5.97
CA ASP A 63 3.19 8.55 -7.29
C ASP A 63 4.55 7.93 -7.70
N ASP A 64 5.03 6.95 -6.94
CA ASP A 64 6.25 6.18 -7.19
C ASP A 64 6.01 4.67 -7.34
N VAL A 65 4.78 4.27 -7.60
CA VAL A 65 4.45 2.88 -7.95
C VAL A 65 5.16 2.45 -9.23
N HIS A 66 5.69 1.22 -9.22
CA HIS A 66 6.20 0.51 -10.39
C HIS A 66 5.50 -0.85 -10.50
N LEU A 67 4.86 -1.09 -11.65
CA LEU A 67 4.10 -2.32 -11.90
C LEU A 67 5.04 -3.48 -12.24
N THR A 68 4.81 -4.66 -11.68
CA THR A 68 5.60 -5.86 -11.97
C THR A 68 5.11 -6.55 -13.25
N LYS A 69 5.96 -7.34 -13.92
CA LYS A 69 5.55 -8.10 -15.09
C LYS A 69 4.35 -9.01 -14.76
N GLY A 70 3.30 -9.00 -15.56
CA GLY A 70 2.08 -9.81 -15.36
C GLY A 70 1.19 -9.36 -14.20
N TRP A 71 1.38 -8.15 -13.69
CA TRP A 71 0.60 -7.59 -12.57
C TRP A 71 -0.91 -7.54 -12.84
N SER A 72 -1.32 -7.23 -14.08
CA SER A 72 -2.73 -7.04 -14.43
C SER A 72 -3.55 -8.31 -14.26
N GLU A 73 -3.04 -9.45 -14.73
CA GLU A 73 -3.70 -10.75 -14.57
C GLU A 73 -3.75 -11.15 -13.09
N ARG A 74 -2.64 -10.94 -12.38
CA ARG A 74 -2.61 -11.19 -10.91
C ARG A 74 -3.61 -10.31 -10.18
N TRP A 75 -3.66 -9.02 -10.50
CA TRP A 75 -4.61 -8.10 -9.88
C TRP A 75 -6.05 -8.51 -10.14
N LYS A 76 -6.39 -8.92 -11.36
CA LYS A 76 -7.73 -9.43 -11.69
C LYS A 76 -8.10 -10.62 -10.79
N LYS A 77 -7.23 -11.61 -10.63
CA LYS A 77 -7.47 -12.78 -9.78
C LYS A 77 -7.57 -12.40 -8.30
N ILE A 78 -6.63 -11.58 -7.82
CA ILE A 78 -6.60 -11.13 -6.41
C ILE A 78 -7.86 -10.32 -6.09
N SER A 79 -8.21 -9.31 -6.91
CA SER A 79 -9.38 -8.47 -6.66
C SER A 79 -10.68 -9.28 -6.71
N THR A 80 -10.79 -10.27 -7.59
CA THR A 80 -11.93 -11.20 -7.61
C THR A 80 -12.05 -11.95 -6.29
N TRP A 81 -10.94 -12.50 -5.78
CA TRP A 81 -10.93 -13.19 -4.50
C TRP A 81 -11.28 -12.26 -3.33
N LEU A 82 -10.69 -11.06 -3.29
CA LEU A 82 -10.96 -10.05 -2.27
C LEU A 82 -12.45 -9.66 -2.23
N HIS A 83 -13.08 -9.49 -3.39
CA HIS A 83 -14.50 -9.17 -3.49
C HIS A 83 -15.40 -10.33 -3.04
N ALA A 84 -14.98 -11.56 -3.28
CA ALA A 84 -15.70 -12.76 -2.85
C ALA A 84 -15.54 -13.04 -1.34
N ASN A 85 -14.51 -12.48 -0.68
CA ASN A 85 -14.18 -12.72 0.72
C ASN A 85 -14.07 -11.40 1.52
N PRO A 86 -15.13 -10.56 1.58
CA PRO A 86 -15.04 -9.19 2.11
C PRO A 86 -14.74 -9.11 3.61
N THR A 87 -14.89 -10.19 4.37
CA THR A 87 -14.60 -10.25 5.81
C THR A 87 -13.18 -10.75 6.12
N ALA A 88 -12.46 -11.21 5.09
CA ALA A 88 -11.11 -11.77 5.27
C ALA A 88 -10.02 -10.69 5.32
N TRP A 89 -10.31 -9.44 4.97
CA TRP A 89 -9.33 -8.38 4.81
C TRP A 89 -9.91 -6.98 5.07
N ASP A 90 -9.05 -6.08 5.52
CA ASP A 90 -9.34 -4.63 5.65
C ASP A 90 -8.57 -3.84 4.59
N VAL A 91 -7.29 -4.19 4.39
CA VAL A 91 -6.39 -3.57 3.43
C VAL A 91 -5.68 -4.67 2.63
N TYR A 92 -5.45 -4.45 1.35
CA TYR A 92 -4.55 -5.26 0.55
C TYR A 92 -3.41 -4.38 0.05
N SER A 93 -2.17 -4.80 0.28
CA SER A 93 -0.95 -4.14 -0.22
C SER A 93 -0.44 -4.84 -1.48
N GLY A 94 -0.16 -4.08 -2.53
CA GLY A 94 0.36 -4.59 -3.80
C GLY A 94 1.79 -5.13 -3.74
N GLY A 95 2.50 -4.84 -2.66
CA GLY A 95 3.83 -5.30 -2.34
C GLY A 95 4.35 -4.64 -1.07
N ALA A 96 5.32 -5.25 -0.41
CA ALA A 96 5.88 -4.75 0.84
C ALA A 96 7.40 -4.94 0.88
N TRP A 97 8.11 -4.01 1.53
CA TRP A 97 9.55 -4.13 1.73
C TRP A 97 9.92 -4.82 3.05
N GLY A 98 9.02 -4.81 4.04
CA GLY A 98 9.15 -5.49 5.33
C GLY A 98 7.93 -6.37 5.58
N ILE A 99 8.14 -7.69 5.68
CA ILE A 99 7.10 -8.67 5.96
C ILE A 99 7.57 -9.53 7.12
N PHE A 100 6.77 -9.58 8.19
CA PHE A 100 7.10 -10.37 9.37
C PHE A 100 5.97 -11.36 9.69
N MET A 101 6.34 -12.60 9.99
CA MET A 101 5.44 -13.72 10.33
C MET A 101 4.27 -13.87 9.33
N PRO A 102 4.53 -14.05 8.01
CA PRO A 102 3.47 -14.22 7.03
C PRO A 102 2.76 -15.57 7.21
N HIS A 103 1.43 -15.52 7.29
CA HIS A 103 0.57 -16.70 7.29
C HIS A 103 -0.18 -16.80 5.96
N GLU A 104 -0.04 -17.92 5.22
CA GLU A 104 -0.78 -18.12 3.97
C GLU A 104 -2.25 -18.42 4.29
N ILE A 105 -3.15 -17.57 3.79
CA ILE A 105 -4.60 -17.68 4.03
C ILE A 105 -5.36 -18.18 2.81
N ALA A 106 -4.81 -18.00 1.61
CA ALA A 106 -5.44 -18.45 0.38
C ALA A 106 -4.39 -18.69 -0.72
N LYS A 107 -4.77 -19.58 -1.63
CA LYS A 107 -4.02 -19.85 -2.86
C LYS A 107 -4.94 -19.73 -4.06
N ILE A 108 -4.55 -18.92 -5.04
CA ILE A 108 -5.28 -18.64 -6.26
C ILE A 108 -4.33 -18.98 -7.42
N ASP A 109 -4.44 -20.17 -7.99
CA ASP A 109 -3.51 -20.71 -9.00
C ASP A 109 -2.04 -20.65 -8.52
N ASP A 110 -1.24 -19.80 -9.16
CA ASP A 110 0.17 -19.54 -8.84
C ASP A 110 0.38 -18.41 -7.82
N ILE A 111 -0.70 -17.75 -7.38
CA ILE A 111 -0.67 -16.66 -6.41
C ILE A 111 -0.99 -17.19 -5.01
N SER A 112 -0.20 -16.80 -4.01
CA SER A 112 -0.53 -17.01 -2.59
C SER A 112 -0.88 -15.67 -1.95
N LEU A 113 -1.91 -15.65 -1.10
CA LEU A 113 -2.25 -14.51 -0.25
C LEU A 113 -1.82 -14.78 1.18
N TYR A 114 -1.17 -13.81 1.77
CA TYR A 114 -0.66 -13.87 3.14
C TYR A 114 -1.28 -12.79 4.00
N ASP A 115 -1.53 -13.14 5.26
CA ASP A 115 -1.85 -12.25 6.36
C ASP A 115 -0.61 -12.16 7.27
N PRO A 116 0.28 -11.20 7.08
CA PRO A 116 1.46 -11.03 7.91
C PRO A 116 1.12 -10.24 9.18
N LEU A 117 1.82 -10.51 10.28
CA LEU A 117 1.75 -9.67 11.48
C LEU A 117 2.19 -8.22 11.17
N VAL A 118 3.19 -8.06 10.28
CA VAL A 118 3.67 -6.75 9.82
C VAL A 118 3.85 -6.78 8.32
N SER A 119 3.32 -5.77 7.63
CA SER A 119 3.52 -5.51 6.20
C SER A 119 3.74 -4.03 5.99
N LEU A 120 4.97 -3.64 5.65
CA LEU A 120 5.37 -2.25 5.53
C LEU A 120 5.42 -1.81 4.08
N CYS A 121 4.55 -0.97 3.65
CA CYS A 121 4.59 -0.04 2.52
C CYS A 121 3.20 0.50 2.14
N GLY A 122 3.14 1.77 1.75
CA GLY A 122 1.90 2.48 1.39
C GLY A 122 1.69 2.72 -0.12
N HIS A 123 2.62 2.30 -0.99
CA HIS A 123 2.62 2.70 -2.41
C HIS A 123 1.44 2.18 -3.24
N TRP A 124 0.86 1.03 -2.88
CA TRP A 124 -0.33 0.43 -3.48
C TRP A 124 -1.20 -0.15 -2.37
N LEU A 125 -2.30 0.52 -2.05
CA LEU A 125 -3.23 0.10 -1.01
C LEU A 125 -4.64 -0.01 -1.57
N TYR A 126 -5.26 -1.17 -1.44
CA TYR A 126 -6.67 -1.37 -1.73
C TYR A 126 -7.42 -1.53 -0.43
N VAL A 127 -8.30 -0.60 -0.12
CA VAL A 127 -8.94 -0.45 1.20
C VAL A 127 -10.40 -0.83 1.13
N ASN A 128 -10.85 -1.67 2.05
CA ASN A 128 -12.21 -2.15 2.17
C ASN A 128 -13.08 -1.15 2.95
N SER A 129 -14.31 -0.93 2.51
CA SER A 129 -15.24 -0.02 3.21
C SER A 129 -15.59 -0.44 4.63
N SER A 130 -15.44 -1.72 4.97
CA SER A 130 -15.66 -2.25 6.32
C SER A 130 -14.81 -1.52 7.37
N CYS A 131 -13.58 -1.10 7.00
CA CYS A 131 -12.65 -0.44 7.93
C CYS A 131 -12.60 1.10 7.79
N TYR A 132 -13.32 1.74 6.85
CA TYR A 132 -13.21 3.19 6.63
C TYR A 132 -13.39 4.01 7.89
N THR A 133 -14.43 3.73 8.66
CA THR A 133 -14.74 4.52 9.87
C THR A 133 -13.70 4.33 10.97
N SER A 134 -13.33 3.09 11.27
CA SER A 134 -12.32 2.77 12.27
C SER A 134 -10.96 3.33 11.88
N LEU A 135 -10.58 3.22 10.60
CA LEU A 135 -9.32 3.72 10.07
C LEU A 135 -9.23 5.25 10.15
N ILE A 136 -10.30 5.98 9.75
CA ILE A 136 -10.35 7.44 9.89
C ILE A 136 -10.21 7.85 11.35
N ASN A 137 -10.94 7.23 12.26
CA ASN A 137 -10.91 7.56 13.69
C ASN A 137 -9.54 7.27 14.30
N PHE A 138 -8.98 6.09 14.02
CA PHE A 138 -7.66 5.71 14.49
C PHE A 138 -6.57 6.67 13.99
N LEU A 139 -6.51 6.93 12.69
CA LEU A 139 -5.51 7.85 12.14
C LEU A 139 -5.67 9.28 12.66
N ASN A 140 -6.90 9.75 12.88
CA ASN A 140 -7.13 11.07 13.51
C ASN A 140 -6.63 11.12 14.96
N SER A 141 -6.73 10.03 15.72
CA SER A 141 -6.28 9.98 17.12
C SER A 141 -4.76 9.98 17.25
N ILE A 142 -4.04 9.48 16.21
CA ILE A 142 -2.59 9.29 16.32
C ILE A 142 -1.76 10.24 15.45
N LYS A 143 -2.35 10.95 14.49
CA LYS A 143 -1.62 11.72 13.46
C LYS A 143 -0.66 12.78 14.03
N GLU A 144 -0.96 13.36 15.18
CA GLU A 144 -0.08 14.36 15.81
C GLU A 144 1.23 13.72 16.34
N TYR A 145 1.20 12.45 16.71
CA TYR A 145 2.40 11.76 17.22
C TYR A 145 3.51 11.60 16.17
N VAL A 146 3.19 11.61 14.87
CA VAL A 146 4.22 11.56 13.81
C VAL A 146 5.13 12.79 13.79
N LYS A 147 4.70 13.90 14.45
CA LYS A 147 5.48 15.12 14.57
C LYS A 147 6.49 15.07 15.73
N ILE A 148 6.38 14.07 16.61
CA ILE A 148 7.25 13.93 17.76
C ILE A 148 8.56 13.26 17.31
N PRO A 149 9.72 13.90 17.46
CA PRO A 149 11.00 13.27 17.17
C PRO A 149 11.14 11.93 17.90
N ILE A 150 11.85 10.97 17.32
CA ILE A 150 12.13 9.62 17.87
C ILE A 150 10.93 8.67 17.79
N VAL A 151 9.72 9.12 18.18
CA VAL A 151 8.53 8.25 18.19
C VAL A 151 7.68 8.37 16.93
N GLY A 152 7.86 9.42 16.15
CA GLY A 152 7.04 9.69 14.97
C GLY A 152 7.05 8.57 13.93
N ASP A 153 8.15 7.84 13.81
CA ASP A 153 8.27 6.72 12.89
C ASP A 153 7.36 5.54 13.27
N LEU A 154 7.08 5.34 14.55
CA LEU A 154 6.14 4.30 15.02
C LEU A 154 4.70 4.57 14.55
N PHE A 155 4.37 5.83 14.32
CA PHE A 155 3.06 6.27 13.84
C PHE A 155 3.03 6.56 12.34
N ALA A 156 4.06 6.16 11.58
CA ALA A 156 4.01 6.20 10.13
C ALA A 156 2.83 5.36 9.59
N LEU A 157 2.26 5.77 8.47
CA LEU A 157 1.03 5.18 7.93
C LEU A 157 1.13 3.65 7.78
N ASP A 158 2.24 3.14 7.26
CA ASP A 158 2.45 1.72 7.05
C ASP A 158 2.50 0.91 8.35
N ASN A 159 3.11 1.45 9.42
CA ASN A 159 3.05 0.86 10.76
C ASN A 159 1.63 0.85 11.33
N CYS A 160 0.88 1.93 11.10
CA CYS A 160 -0.51 2.03 11.54
C CYS A 160 -1.42 1.00 10.86
N LEU A 161 -1.16 0.69 9.59
CA LEU A 161 -1.93 -0.30 8.83
C LEU A 161 -1.71 -1.74 9.34
N CYS A 162 -0.64 -2.02 10.08
CA CYS A 162 -0.43 -3.32 10.74
C CYS A 162 -1.47 -3.63 11.83
N MET A 163 -2.24 -2.64 12.29
CA MET A 163 -3.37 -2.84 13.20
C MET A 163 -4.64 -3.37 12.52
N TYR A 164 -4.62 -3.50 11.20
CA TYR A 164 -5.70 -3.98 10.34
C TYR A 164 -5.28 -5.28 9.65
N LYS A 165 -6.25 -6.09 9.20
CA LYS A 165 -5.97 -7.27 8.37
C LYS A 165 -5.42 -6.83 7.03
N THR A 166 -4.09 -6.62 6.98
CA THR A 166 -3.39 -6.12 5.79
C THR A 166 -2.77 -7.27 5.01
N LEU A 167 -3.45 -7.71 3.96
CA LEU A 167 -2.99 -8.80 3.12
C LEU A 167 -1.91 -8.35 2.13
N VAL A 168 -1.03 -9.28 1.76
CA VAL A 168 -0.06 -9.13 0.68
C VAL A 168 -0.03 -10.40 -0.17
N SER A 169 0.23 -10.29 -1.46
CA SER A 169 0.34 -11.44 -2.36
C SER A 169 1.79 -11.83 -2.63
N TYR A 170 2.00 -13.10 -3.02
CA TYR A 170 3.19 -13.55 -3.73
C TYR A 170 2.75 -14.23 -5.03
N PRO A 171 3.28 -13.83 -6.21
CA PRO A 171 4.18 -12.69 -6.44
C PRO A 171 3.51 -11.33 -6.17
N PHE A 172 4.33 -10.28 -5.94
CA PHE A 172 3.86 -8.91 -5.80
C PHE A 172 3.28 -8.36 -7.11
N ILE A 173 2.34 -7.42 -7.01
CA ILE A 173 1.81 -6.70 -8.17
C ILE A 173 2.51 -5.37 -8.42
N ALA A 174 3.11 -4.78 -7.39
CA ALA A 174 3.83 -3.52 -7.51
C ALA A 174 5.05 -3.46 -6.59
N TYR A 175 6.03 -2.64 -6.99
CA TYR A 175 7.16 -2.19 -6.18
C TYR A 175 7.10 -0.67 -6.03
N GLN A 176 7.90 -0.12 -5.13
CA GLN A 176 8.16 1.30 -5.06
C GLN A 176 9.41 1.65 -5.86
N LYS A 177 9.35 2.68 -6.71
CA LYS A 177 10.48 3.20 -7.48
C LYS A 177 11.58 3.75 -6.55
N ASN A 178 12.81 3.75 -7.06
CA ASN A 178 13.94 4.41 -6.43
C ASN A 178 13.83 5.93 -6.65
N THR A 179 13.00 6.60 -5.86
CA THR A 179 12.83 8.06 -5.91
C THR A 179 13.32 8.70 -4.62
N VAL A 180 13.66 9.99 -4.67
CA VAL A 180 13.94 10.75 -3.45
C VAL A 180 12.63 10.86 -2.66
N SER A 181 12.62 10.34 -1.43
CA SER A 181 11.46 10.43 -0.56
C SER A 181 11.17 11.91 -0.23
N THR A 182 9.91 12.34 -0.41
CA THR A 182 9.46 13.66 0.04
C THR A 182 9.03 13.66 1.51
N ILE A 183 8.97 12.47 2.13
CA ILE A 183 8.57 12.28 3.52
C ILE A 183 9.77 12.37 4.46
N LYS A 184 10.89 11.78 4.05
CA LYS A 184 12.14 11.78 4.81
C LYS A 184 13.30 12.08 3.86
N ASN A 185 14.21 12.96 4.26
CA ASN A 185 15.49 13.15 3.58
C ASN A 185 16.42 11.93 3.74
N TYR A 186 15.85 10.73 3.82
CA TYR A 186 16.63 9.50 3.94
C TYR A 186 17.20 9.08 2.59
N TYR A 187 18.47 8.75 2.64
CA TYR A 187 19.33 8.12 1.65
C TYR A 187 18.56 7.31 0.59
N LYS A 188 19.07 7.37 -0.64
CA LYS A 188 18.76 6.45 -1.74
C LYS A 188 18.94 4.99 -1.27
N LYS A 189 17.97 4.44 -0.57
CA LYS A 189 17.84 2.99 -0.48
C LYS A 189 17.44 2.50 -1.86
N ASP A 190 18.02 1.41 -2.32
CA ASP A 190 17.51 0.70 -3.48
C ASP A 190 16.17 0.03 -3.07
N ASN A 191 15.10 0.81 -3.12
CA ASN A 191 13.77 0.35 -2.75
C ASN A 191 13.39 -0.87 -3.59
N MET A 192 13.60 -0.83 -4.90
CA MET A 192 13.27 -1.96 -5.78
C MET A 192 13.99 -3.24 -5.38
N GLN A 193 15.28 -3.17 -5.02
CA GLN A 193 16.01 -4.36 -4.55
C GLN A 193 15.49 -4.85 -3.21
N THR A 194 15.10 -3.93 -2.32
CA THR A 194 14.50 -4.28 -1.01
C THR A 194 13.17 -5.04 -1.20
N PHE A 195 12.31 -4.59 -2.11
CA PHE A 195 11.06 -5.29 -2.45
C PHE A 195 11.33 -6.67 -3.06
N LYS A 196 12.26 -6.79 -4.00
CA LYS A 196 12.65 -8.08 -4.60
C LYS A 196 13.16 -9.06 -3.55
N ASN A 197 13.92 -8.59 -2.56
CA ASN A 197 14.43 -9.41 -1.47
C ASN A 197 13.29 -9.90 -0.56
N ALA A 198 12.34 -9.02 -0.20
CA ALA A 198 11.17 -9.37 0.59
C ALA A 198 10.29 -10.38 -0.16
N GLU A 199 10.02 -10.18 -1.44
CA GLU A 199 9.29 -11.11 -2.29
C GLU A 199 9.97 -12.48 -2.38
N LYS A 200 11.29 -12.49 -2.60
CA LYS A 200 12.07 -13.75 -2.63
C LYS A 200 12.01 -14.51 -1.30
N SER A 201 12.02 -13.79 -0.18
CA SER A 201 11.88 -14.37 1.16
C SER A 201 10.51 -15.02 1.32
N LEU A 202 9.45 -14.33 0.92
CA LEU A 202 8.07 -14.83 0.94
C LEU A 202 7.91 -16.08 0.08
N GLY A 203 8.51 -16.10 -1.12
CA GLY A 203 8.54 -17.27 -2.00
C GLY A 203 9.26 -18.50 -1.44
N LYS A 204 10.27 -18.30 -0.55
CA LYS A 204 10.93 -19.40 0.18
C LYS A 204 10.04 -19.99 1.26
N THR A 205 9.27 -19.18 1.96
CA THR A 205 8.29 -19.63 2.96
C THR A 205 7.27 -20.55 2.31
N ARG A 206 6.77 -20.21 1.12
CA ARG A 206 5.88 -21.06 0.33
C ARG A 206 6.44 -22.48 0.03
N LYS A 207 7.75 -22.59 -0.19
CA LYS A 207 8.39 -23.89 -0.49
C LYS A 207 8.53 -24.77 0.75
N LYS A 208 8.72 -24.19 1.94
CA LYS A 208 8.87 -24.93 3.20
C LYS A 208 7.58 -25.57 3.69
N VAL A 209 6.43 -25.01 3.35
CA VAL A 209 5.10 -25.53 3.74
C VAL A 209 4.69 -26.72 2.84
N LYS A 210 5.40 -26.98 1.73
CA LYS A 210 5.10 -28.09 0.79
C LYS A 210 5.91 -29.36 1.04
N ASN A 211 6.89 -29.33 1.94
CA ASN A 211 7.71 -30.48 2.36
C ASN A 211 7.34 -30.90 3.77
#